data_6325db8c17ed1972a85d2332ca9314ae
#
_entry.id   6325db8c17ed1972a85d2332ca9314ae
#
_cell.length_a   1.000
_cell.length_b   1.000
_cell.length_c   1.000
_cell.angle_alpha   90.00
_cell.angle_beta   90.00
_cell.angle_gamma   90.00
#
_symmetry.space_group_name_H-M   'P 1'
#
loop_
_entity.id
_entity.type
_entity.pdbx_description
1 polymer ?
#
loop_
_entity_poly.entity_id
_entity_poly.type
_entity_poly.pdbx_seq_one_letter_code
_entity_poly.pdbx_strand_id
1 'polypeptide(L)'
;MTRVKALGAVLAIGTLTVAVAAQQQARPPLPALQKVKDNLYVITSSTPGPEFTGGNSGVLVTDTGVVLVDTKLAGYGPSILEQIKKVTDKPVTMIINTHTHGDHTGSNEAFPATIDIVSHENTKANMAKMDAFKGDKAQFLPKRTFKDRMSVGNGKNRIDLFYFGAGHTNGDAWVYYPSLRVLQTGDLFAWRDSPTIDRNNGGSGIEFPKTLAKGIAGIKNVDIVIPGHSPVTTPKDLQEFQSFLTDWVAAVQAAANAGKTIDEATASIDLSAKYPTYKKERYKASITAVYAELGK
;
A
#
# COMPACT_ATOMS: atom_id res chain seq x y z
N MET A 1 -16.16 72.04 -54.47
CA MET A 1 -16.30 71.83 -53.06
C MET A 1 -16.95 70.47 -52.89
N THR A 2 -16.16 69.40 -52.69
CA THR A 2 -16.65 68.04 -52.61
C THR A 2 -16.21 67.49 -51.26
N ARG A 3 -17.17 67.18 -50.39
CA ARG A 3 -16.92 66.60 -49.06
C ARG A 3 -16.74 65.06 -49.17
N VAL A 4 -15.57 64.57 -48.82
CA VAL A 4 -15.27 63.15 -48.66
C VAL A 4 -15.73 62.76 -47.26
N LYS A 5 -16.66 61.79 -47.18
CA LYS A 5 -17.05 61.13 -45.95
C LYS A 5 -16.14 59.92 -45.74
N ALA A 6 -15.32 59.92 -44.69
CA ALA A 6 -14.57 58.77 -44.28
C ALA A 6 -15.48 57.81 -43.45
N LEU A 7 -15.62 56.60 -43.94
CA LEU A 7 -16.26 55.50 -43.21
C LEU A 7 -15.21 54.82 -42.36
N GLY A 8 -15.31 54.92 -41.04
CA GLY A 8 -14.49 54.16 -40.11
C GLY A 8 -15.09 52.76 -39.89
N ALA A 9 -14.38 51.75 -40.33
CA ALA A 9 -14.72 50.33 -39.99
C ALA A 9 -14.11 49.98 -38.63
N VAL A 10 -14.95 49.72 -37.65
CA VAL A 10 -14.54 49.16 -36.35
C VAL A 10 -14.48 47.66 -36.50
N LEU A 11 -13.26 47.08 -36.52
CA LEU A 11 -13.05 45.64 -36.39
C LEU A 11 -13.21 45.25 -34.91
N ALA A 12 -14.30 44.59 -34.56
CA ALA A 12 -14.44 43.90 -33.27
C ALA A 12 -13.72 42.56 -33.33
N ILE A 13 -12.53 42.45 -32.72
CA ILE A 13 -11.82 41.20 -32.55
C ILE A 13 -12.45 40.50 -31.32
N GLY A 14 -13.38 39.59 -31.58
CA GLY A 14 -13.91 38.70 -30.56
C GLY A 14 -12.88 37.63 -30.20
N THR A 15 -12.24 37.75 -29.03
CA THR A 15 -11.42 36.68 -28.47
C THR A 15 -12.32 35.56 -28.01
N LEU A 16 -12.37 34.47 -28.77
CA LEU A 16 -13.00 33.20 -28.37
C LEU A 16 -12.09 32.54 -27.34
N THR A 17 -12.36 32.71 -26.03
CA THR A 17 -11.73 31.91 -24.97
C THR A 17 -12.36 30.53 -25.00
N VAL A 18 -11.69 29.59 -25.66
CA VAL A 18 -12.00 28.15 -25.51
C VAL A 18 -11.56 27.72 -24.13
N ALA A 19 -12.50 27.62 -23.20
CA ALA A 19 -12.28 26.96 -21.93
C ALA A 19 -12.12 25.45 -22.22
N VAL A 20 -10.88 24.98 -22.30
CA VAL A 20 -10.58 23.53 -22.26
C VAL A 20 -10.89 23.07 -20.84
N ALA A 21 -12.11 22.63 -20.62
CA ALA A 21 -12.44 21.84 -19.43
C ALA A 21 -11.63 20.54 -19.55
N ALA A 22 -10.54 20.43 -18.78
CA ALA A 22 -9.84 19.18 -18.62
C ALA A 22 -10.86 18.18 -18.05
N GLN A 23 -11.32 17.28 -18.89
CA GLN A 23 -12.21 16.20 -18.53
C GLN A 23 -11.42 15.30 -17.58
N GLN A 24 -11.62 15.50 -16.28
CA GLN A 24 -11.00 14.68 -15.24
C GLN A 24 -11.57 13.28 -15.44
N GLN A 25 -10.76 12.40 -16.01
CA GLN A 25 -11.16 11.02 -16.29
C GLN A 25 -11.68 10.42 -14.98
N ALA A 26 -12.93 9.99 -14.97
CA ALA A 26 -13.58 9.45 -13.79
C ALA A 26 -12.76 8.26 -13.27
N ARG A 27 -12.35 8.33 -12.02
CA ARG A 27 -11.57 7.24 -11.41
C ARG A 27 -12.45 6.01 -11.23
N PRO A 28 -11.89 4.81 -11.35
CA PRO A 28 -12.62 3.58 -11.03
C PRO A 28 -13.23 3.66 -9.63
N PRO A 29 -14.46 3.18 -9.43
CA PRO A 29 -15.09 3.17 -8.11
C PRO A 29 -14.35 2.23 -7.15
N LEU A 30 -14.33 2.60 -5.87
CA LEU A 30 -13.80 1.69 -4.84
C LEU A 30 -14.74 0.47 -4.69
N PRO A 31 -14.18 -0.72 -4.45
CA PRO A 31 -14.95 -1.85 -3.97
C PRO A 31 -15.73 -1.51 -2.71
N ALA A 32 -16.88 -2.16 -2.52
CA ALA A 32 -17.70 -1.93 -1.34
C ALA A 32 -16.95 -2.29 -0.05
N LEU A 33 -17.18 -1.52 1.00
CA LEU A 33 -16.68 -1.81 2.34
C LEU A 33 -17.22 -3.18 2.81
N GLN A 34 -16.30 -4.04 3.22
CA GLN A 34 -16.63 -5.39 3.70
C GLN A 34 -16.36 -5.48 5.20
N LYS A 35 -17.27 -6.11 5.94
CA LYS A 35 -17.07 -6.40 7.37
C LYS A 35 -16.07 -7.54 7.53
N VAL A 36 -15.03 -7.30 8.32
CA VAL A 36 -14.03 -8.33 8.69
C VAL A 36 -14.42 -9.00 10.00
N LYS A 37 -14.62 -8.19 11.05
CA LYS A 37 -15.02 -8.67 12.38
C LYS A 37 -15.49 -7.49 13.23
N ASP A 38 -16.57 -7.65 13.97
CA ASP A 38 -17.17 -6.64 14.88
C ASP A 38 -17.22 -5.23 14.27
N ASN A 39 -16.32 -4.32 14.71
CA ASN A 39 -16.19 -2.93 14.28
C ASN A 39 -15.00 -2.69 13.32
N LEU A 40 -14.41 -3.77 12.78
CA LEU A 40 -13.34 -3.71 11.78
C LEU A 40 -13.89 -4.09 10.40
N TYR A 41 -13.61 -3.23 9.44
CA TYR A 41 -13.98 -3.39 8.03
C TYR A 41 -12.75 -3.25 7.15
N VAL A 42 -12.87 -3.61 5.87
CA VAL A 42 -11.84 -3.42 4.85
C VAL A 42 -12.47 -2.90 3.55
N ILE A 43 -11.81 -1.93 2.93
CA ILE A 43 -12.03 -1.56 1.52
C ILE A 43 -10.95 -2.30 0.74
N THR A 44 -11.34 -3.36 0.05
CA THR A 44 -10.37 -4.22 -0.65
C THR A 44 -9.70 -3.51 -1.82
N SER A 45 -8.56 -4.03 -2.25
CA SER A 45 -7.93 -3.68 -3.52
C SER A 45 -8.83 -4.11 -4.68
N SER A 46 -8.83 -3.35 -5.76
CA SER A 46 -9.35 -3.83 -7.04
C SER A 46 -8.30 -4.68 -7.77
N THR A 47 -8.72 -5.37 -8.81
CA THR A 47 -7.80 -6.15 -9.66
C THR A 47 -6.70 -5.24 -10.23
N PRO A 48 -5.43 -5.68 -10.28
CA PRO A 48 -4.36 -4.94 -10.95
C PRO A 48 -4.72 -4.66 -12.43
N GLY A 49 -4.44 -3.42 -12.88
CA GLY A 49 -4.77 -2.96 -14.23
C GLY A 49 -5.36 -1.56 -14.23
N PRO A 50 -6.11 -1.17 -15.28
CA PRO A 50 -6.70 0.17 -15.39
C PRO A 50 -7.65 0.55 -14.24
N GLU A 51 -8.25 -0.43 -13.59
CA GLU A 51 -9.17 -0.25 -12.46
C GLU A 51 -8.48 -0.34 -11.09
N PHE A 52 -7.16 -0.34 -11.05
CA PHE A 52 -6.42 -0.44 -9.80
C PHE A 52 -6.64 0.79 -8.91
N THR A 53 -7.12 0.57 -7.68
CA THR A 53 -7.48 1.62 -6.73
C THR A 53 -6.49 1.76 -5.57
N GLY A 54 -5.50 0.89 -5.51
CA GLY A 54 -4.52 0.79 -4.41
C GLY A 54 -4.77 -0.39 -3.48
N GLY A 55 -3.92 -0.54 -2.49
CA GLY A 55 -3.95 -1.64 -1.53
C GLY A 55 -5.20 -1.70 -0.66
N ASN A 56 -5.33 -2.74 0.13
CA ASN A 56 -6.42 -2.91 1.09
C ASN A 56 -6.36 -1.84 2.19
N SER A 57 -7.47 -1.15 2.45
CA SER A 57 -7.57 -0.17 3.54
C SER A 57 -8.40 -0.73 4.68
N GLY A 58 -7.79 -0.89 5.87
CA GLY A 58 -8.49 -1.29 7.10
C GLY A 58 -9.23 -0.10 7.72
N VAL A 59 -10.47 -0.32 8.17
CA VAL A 59 -11.33 0.71 8.78
C VAL A 59 -11.80 0.21 10.14
N LEU A 60 -11.17 0.67 11.22
CA LEU A 60 -11.58 0.36 12.59
C LEU A 60 -12.45 1.49 13.12
N VAL A 61 -13.73 1.20 13.38
CA VAL A 61 -14.66 2.13 14.03
C VAL A 61 -14.48 2.03 15.54
N THR A 62 -14.00 3.11 16.16
CA THR A 62 -13.77 3.21 17.60
C THR A 62 -14.89 3.98 18.31
N ASP A 63 -14.81 4.13 19.62
CA ASP A 63 -15.80 4.91 20.37
C ASP A 63 -15.75 6.41 20.00
N THR A 64 -14.57 6.95 19.64
CA THR A 64 -14.32 8.38 19.41
C THR A 64 -14.10 8.77 17.95
N GLY A 65 -13.97 7.82 17.03
CA GLY A 65 -13.67 8.09 15.63
C GLY A 65 -13.32 6.84 14.86
N VAL A 66 -12.67 7.01 13.72
CA VAL A 66 -12.21 5.93 12.86
C VAL A 66 -10.68 5.96 12.78
N VAL A 67 -10.06 4.79 12.94
CA VAL A 67 -8.66 4.57 12.57
C VAL A 67 -8.64 3.93 11.19
N LEU A 68 -8.00 4.60 10.23
CA LEU A 68 -7.83 4.14 8.87
C LEU A 68 -6.42 3.59 8.68
N VAL A 69 -6.29 2.36 8.19
CA VAL A 69 -4.98 1.77 7.86
C VAL A 69 -4.84 1.73 6.34
N ASP A 70 -3.92 2.52 5.81
CA ASP A 70 -3.69 2.81 4.40
C ASP A 70 -4.83 3.56 3.68
N THR A 71 -4.46 4.39 2.71
CA THR A 71 -5.35 5.39 2.11
C THR A 71 -5.48 5.28 0.59
N LYS A 72 -5.15 4.13 0.01
CA LYS A 72 -5.26 3.92 -1.45
C LYS A 72 -4.32 4.81 -2.28
N LEU A 73 -4.49 4.79 -3.59
CA LEU A 73 -3.88 5.75 -4.52
C LEU A 73 -4.36 7.19 -4.25
N ALA A 74 -3.60 8.15 -4.72
CA ALA A 74 -3.96 9.57 -4.63
C ALA A 74 -5.34 9.86 -5.23
N GLY A 75 -6.14 10.69 -4.53
CA GLY A 75 -7.46 11.15 -4.96
C GLY A 75 -8.62 10.20 -4.62
N TYR A 76 -8.38 9.10 -3.91
CA TYR A 76 -9.45 8.23 -3.42
C TYR A 76 -10.02 8.65 -2.05
N GLY A 77 -9.48 9.68 -1.41
CA GLY A 77 -9.95 10.14 -0.10
C GLY A 77 -11.46 10.36 -0.01
N PRO A 78 -12.11 11.12 -0.93
CA PRO A 78 -13.56 11.28 -0.92
C PRO A 78 -14.32 9.95 -0.99
N SER A 79 -13.89 9.04 -1.86
CA SER A 79 -14.52 7.71 -2.00
C SER A 79 -14.31 6.84 -0.76
N ILE A 80 -13.15 6.93 -0.09
CA ILE A 80 -12.90 6.27 1.20
C ILE A 80 -13.91 6.79 2.25
N LEU A 81 -14.09 8.12 2.35
CA LEU A 81 -15.02 8.72 3.28
C LEU A 81 -16.48 8.32 3.00
N GLU A 82 -16.87 8.21 1.72
CA GLU A 82 -18.19 7.69 1.33
C GLU A 82 -18.39 6.23 1.79
N GLN A 83 -17.38 5.38 1.66
CA GLN A 83 -17.47 4.00 2.15
C GLN A 83 -17.58 3.95 3.68
N ILE A 84 -16.82 4.78 4.40
CA ILE A 84 -16.86 4.86 5.87
C ILE A 84 -18.25 5.33 6.36
N LYS A 85 -18.86 6.30 5.68
CA LYS A 85 -20.21 6.80 6.03
C LYS A 85 -21.30 5.75 5.97
N LYS A 86 -21.12 4.65 5.27
CA LYS A 86 -22.07 3.53 5.24
C LYS A 86 -22.15 2.77 6.57
N VAL A 87 -21.16 2.93 7.44
CA VAL A 87 -21.08 2.19 8.72
C VAL A 87 -20.97 3.10 9.94
N THR A 88 -20.59 4.38 9.76
CA THR A 88 -20.51 5.36 10.86
C THR A 88 -20.42 6.79 10.34
N ASP A 89 -20.98 7.74 11.11
CA ASP A 89 -20.80 9.19 10.87
C ASP A 89 -19.60 9.77 11.62
N LYS A 90 -18.85 8.94 12.34
CA LYS A 90 -17.67 9.38 13.10
C LYS A 90 -16.54 9.80 12.17
N PRO A 91 -15.77 10.85 12.51
CA PRO A 91 -14.65 11.31 11.70
C PRO A 91 -13.49 10.32 11.73
N VAL A 92 -12.66 10.32 10.67
CA VAL A 92 -11.34 9.68 10.71
C VAL A 92 -10.45 10.53 11.60
N THR A 93 -9.90 9.92 12.66
CA THR A 93 -9.08 10.59 13.68
C THR A 93 -7.62 10.19 13.62
N MET A 94 -7.32 9.07 12.97
CA MET A 94 -5.94 8.56 12.84
C MET A 94 -5.79 7.81 11.51
N ILE A 95 -4.61 7.95 10.91
CA ILE A 95 -4.16 7.12 9.78
C ILE A 95 -2.93 6.33 10.23
N ILE A 96 -2.86 5.05 9.87
CA ILE A 96 -1.67 4.22 9.99
C ILE A 96 -1.24 3.86 8.58
N ASN A 97 0.00 4.18 8.18
CA ASN A 97 0.54 3.72 6.92
C ASN A 97 1.41 2.48 7.16
N THR A 98 1.08 1.37 6.47
CA THR A 98 1.83 0.11 6.59
C THR A 98 3.23 0.25 6.02
N HIS A 99 3.38 0.92 4.88
CA HIS A 99 4.66 1.17 4.21
C HIS A 99 4.57 2.40 3.31
N THR A 100 5.61 2.68 2.53
CA THR A 100 5.83 3.96 1.85
C THR A 100 5.08 4.12 0.51
N HIS A 101 4.61 3.06 -0.14
CA HIS A 101 4.11 3.12 -1.51
C HIS A 101 2.86 3.98 -1.68
N GLY A 102 2.77 4.63 -2.85
CA GLY A 102 1.71 5.60 -3.14
C GLY A 102 0.30 4.99 -3.23
N ASP A 103 0.19 3.71 -3.48
CA ASP A 103 -1.08 2.98 -3.47
C ASP A 103 -1.54 2.57 -2.05
N HIS A 104 -0.77 2.92 -1.02
CA HIS A 104 -1.10 2.81 0.40
C HIS A 104 -1.14 4.16 1.11
N THR A 105 -0.45 5.18 0.57
CA THR A 105 -0.30 6.50 1.21
C THR A 105 -0.87 7.65 0.40
N GLY A 106 -1.29 7.38 -0.83
CA GLY A 106 -1.56 8.42 -1.83
C GLY A 106 -2.70 9.37 -1.50
N SER A 107 -3.69 8.92 -0.74
CA SER A 107 -4.79 9.80 -0.30
C SER A 107 -4.63 10.35 1.12
N ASN A 108 -3.44 10.30 1.74
CA ASN A 108 -3.20 10.97 3.03
C ASN A 108 -3.60 12.46 2.98
N GLU A 109 -3.35 13.13 1.85
CA GLU A 109 -3.64 14.55 1.63
C GLU A 109 -5.14 14.91 1.61
N ALA A 110 -6.02 13.92 1.50
CA ALA A 110 -7.46 14.15 1.51
C ALA A 110 -8.04 14.33 2.92
N PHE A 111 -7.25 14.11 3.94
CA PHE A 111 -7.63 14.25 5.35
C PHE A 111 -7.06 15.54 5.94
N PRO A 112 -7.65 16.07 7.03
CA PRO A 112 -7.14 17.29 7.66
C PRO A 112 -5.65 17.18 7.99
N ALA A 113 -4.89 18.25 7.74
CA ALA A 113 -3.46 18.28 8.06
C ALA A 113 -3.16 18.10 9.57
N THR A 114 -4.16 18.23 10.43
CA THR A 114 -4.07 17.98 11.87
C THR A 114 -4.20 16.51 12.25
N ILE A 115 -4.61 15.63 11.31
CA ILE A 115 -4.81 14.21 11.60
C ILE A 115 -3.51 13.55 12.09
N ASP A 116 -3.64 12.61 13.01
CA ASP A 116 -2.50 11.84 13.52
C ASP A 116 -2.15 10.72 12.54
N ILE A 117 -1.04 10.87 11.81
CA ILE A 117 -0.53 9.86 10.88
C ILE A 117 0.64 9.13 11.55
N VAL A 118 0.54 7.80 11.62
CA VAL A 118 1.50 6.92 12.30
C VAL A 118 2.13 5.98 11.28
N SER A 119 3.44 5.75 11.35
CA SER A 119 4.14 4.73 10.55
C SER A 119 5.43 4.28 11.21
N HIS A 120 6.11 3.29 10.63
CA HIS A 120 7.50 3.03 10.96
C HIS A 120 8.40 4.22 10.56
N GLU A 121 9.51 4.46 11.29
CA GLU A 121 10.42 5.59 11.04
C GLU A 121 11.01 5.58 9.61
N ASN A 122 11.36 4.39 9.08
CA ASN A 122 11.87 4.25 7.72
C ASN A 122 10.79 4.53 6.67
N THR A 123 9.53 4.17 6.93
CA THR A 123 8.40 4.54 6.06
C THR A 123 8.31 6.05 5.91
N LYS A 124 8.34 6.79 7.03
CA LYS A 124 8.38 8.26 6.99
C LYS A 124 9.59 8.79 6.21
N ALA A 125 10.78 8.24 6.47
CA ALA A 125 12.01 8.66 5.80
C ALA A 125 11.96 8.40 4.27
N ASN A 126 11.36 7.31 3.84
CA ASN A 126 11.17 6.99 2.44
C ASN A 126 10.10 7.90 1.79
N MET A 127 8.96 8.11 2.45
CA MET A 127 7.91 9.03 1.98
C MET A 127 8.45 10.46 1.80
N ALA A 128 9.33 10.93 2.69
CA ALA A 128 9.92 12.26 2.60
C ALA A 128 10.79 12.49 1.33
N LYS A 129 11.23 11.42 0.68
CA LYS A 129 11.97 11.49 -0.60
C LYS A 129 11.04 11.60 -1.80
N MET A 130 9.75 11.23 -1.67
CA MET A 130 8.77 11.19 -2.74
C MET A 130 8.27 12.61 -3.06
N ASP A 131 8.13 12.94 -4.33
CA ASP A 131 7.59 14.24 -4.77
C ASP A 131 6.16 14.50 -4.25
N ALA A 132 5.39 13.44 -4.04
CA ALA A 132 4.05 13.50 -3.46
C ALA A 132 4.00 14.09 -2.03
N PHE A 133 5.14 14.17 -1.33
CA PHE A 133 5.24 14.67 0.04
C PHE A 133 6.22 15.84 0.19
N LYS A 134 6.56 16.54 -0.92
CA LYS A 134 7.41 17.74 -0.90
C LYS A 134 6.59 19.03 -0.75
N GLY A 135 7.27 20.10 -0.36
CA GLY A 135 6.66 21.42 -0.17
C GLY A 135 5.51 21.38 0.84
N ASP A 136 4.39 22.00 0.50
CA ASP A 136 3.20 22.05 1.37
C ASP A 136 2.60 20.68 1.66
N LYS A 137 2.90 19.65 0.86
CA LYS A 137 2.44 18.29 1.09
C LYS A 137 3.22 17.54 2.17
N ALA A 138 4.34 18.08 2.65
CA ALA A 138 5.11 17.52 3.76
C ALA A 138 4.29 17.46 5.07
N GLN A 139 3.25 18.26 5.23
CA GLN A 139 2.32 18.21 6.36
C GLN A 139 1.54 16.90 6.47
N PHE A 140 1.46 16.09 5.39
CA PHE A 140 0.80 14.79 5.34
C PHE A 140 1.77 13.61 5.54
N LEU A 141 3.03 13.88 5.84
CA LEU A 141 3.96 12.88 6.34
C LEU A 141 3.55 12.37 7.74
N PRO A 142 3.90 11.12 8.09
CA PRO A 142 3.66 10.60 9.43
C PRO A 142 4.24 11.52 10.52
N LYS A 143 3.41 11.88 11.50
CA LYS A 143 3.79 12.75 12.64
C LYS A 143 4.36 11.94 13.78
N ARG A 144 3.82 10.75 14.00
CA ARG A 144 4.31 9.79 14.98
C ARG A 144 4.96 8.61 14.28
N THR A 145 6.13 8.21 14.78
CA THR A 145 6.85 7.06 14.25
C THR A 145 7.24 6.10 15.34
N PHE A 146 7.47 4.85 14.97
CA PHE A 146 8.03 3.82 15.85
C PHE A 146 9.20 3.12 15.16
N LYS A 147 10.06 2.50 15.97
CA LYS A 147 11.21 1.73 15.49
C LYS A 147 10.93 0.23 15.52
N ASP A 148 10.64 -0.32 16.70
CA ASP A 148 10.44 -1.76 16.86
C ASP A 148 8.97 -2.09 17.07
N ARG A 149 8.30 -1.34 17.93
CA ARG A 149 6.87 -1.50 18.24
C ARG A 149 6.25 -0.24 18.80
N MET A 150 4.93 -0.13 18.63
CA MET A 150 4.10 0.90 19.23
C MET A 150 2.70 0.34 19.45
N SER A 151 2.00 0.84 20.48
CA SER A 151 0.56 0.63 20.62
C SER A 151 -0.16 1.97 20.49
N VAL A 152 -1.29 1.98 19.79
CA VAL A 152 -2.21 3.12 19.70
C VAL A 152 -3.61 2.69 20.14
N GLY A 153 -4.39 3.64 20.62
CA GLY A 153 -5.69 3.33 21.23
C GLY A 153 -5.55 2.56 22.54
N ASN A 154 -6.69 2.11 23.08
CA ASN A 154 -6.73 1.36 24.34
C ASN A 154 -7.92 0.38 24.36
N GLY A 155 -7.92 -0.54 25.33
CA GLY A 155 -8.96 -1.53 25.53
C GLY A 155 -9.30 -2.30 24.25
N LYS A 156 -10.58 -2.35 23.89
CA LYS A 156 -11.07 -3.04 22.67
C LYS A 156 -10.61 -2.39 21.36
N ASN A 157 -10.22 -1.09 21.42
CA ASN A 157 -9.81 -0.29 20.28
C ASN A 157 -8.27 -0.22 20.13
N ARG A 158 -7.52 -1.00 20.93
CA ARG A 158 -6.06 -1.05 20.87
C ARG A 158 -5.62 -1.67 19.53
N ILE A 159 -4.60 -1.06 18.93
CA ILE A 159 -3.87 -1.56 17.77
C ILE A 159 -2.39 -1.63 18.16
N ASP A 160 -1.76 -2.76 17.92
CA ASP A 160 -0.33 -2.97 18.13
C ASP A 160 0.38 -2.96 16.78
N LEU A 161 1.41 -2.13 16.66
CA LEU A 161 2.25 -2.00 15.49
C LEU A 161 3.60 -2.65 15.79
N PHE A 162 4.11 -3.45 14.84
CA PHE A 162 5.41 -4.12 14.99
C PHE A 162 6.23 -3.95 13.71
N TYR A 163 7.54 -4.00 13.87
CA TYR A 163 8.51 -4.12 12.81
C TYR A 163 9.47 -5.30 13.13
N PHE A 164 9.69 -6.20 12.18
CA PHE A 164 10.51 -7.38 12.37
C PHE A 164 11.71 -7.47 11.42
N GLY A 165 11.90 -6.46 10.59
CA GLY A 165 13.00 -6.37 9.62
C GLY A 165 12.52 -5.97 8.23
N ALA A 166 13.47 -5.80 7.32
CA ALA A 166 13.21 -5.48 5.92
C ALA A 166 12.55 -6.67 5.20
N GLY A 167 11.68 -6.33 4.25
CA GLY A 167 10.98 -7.29 3.40
C GLY A 167 10.65 -6.64 2.08
N HIS A 168 9.39 -6.24 1.90
CA HIS A 168 8.92 -5.49 0.74
C HIS A 168 9.61 -4.11 0.65
N THR A 169 9.69 -3.39 1.78
CA THR A 169 10.52 -2.22 2.01
C THR A 169 11.34 -2.40 3.29
N ASN A 170 12.05 -1.37 3.75
CA ASN A 170 12.70 -1.39 5.06
C ASN A 170 11.84 -0.77 6.18
N GLY A 171 10.57 -0.52 5.93
CA GLY A 171 9.66 0.15 6.86
C GLY A 171 8.31 -0.52 7.01
N ASP A 172 8.18 -1.79 6.63
CA ASP A 172 6.91 -2.51 6.58
C ASP A 172 6.35 -2.77 7.99
N ALA A 173 5.23 -2.16 8.32
CA ALA A 173 4.56 -2.31 9.59
C ALA A 173 3.56 -3.48 9.57
N TRP A 174 3.59 -4.31 10.61
CA TRP A 174 2.56 -5.27 10.93
C TRP A 174 1.53 -4.59 11.84
N VAL A 175 0.27 -4.56 11.44
CA VAL A 175 -0.82 -3.90 12.17
C VAL A 175 -1.72 -4.96 12.80
N TYR A 176 -1.65 -5.13 14.11
CA TYR A 176 -2.40 -6.15 14.83
C TYR A 176 -3.50 -5.53 15.69
N TYR A 177 -4.69 -6.09 15.60
CA TYR A 177 -5.87 -5.74 16.38
C TYR A 177 -6.13 -6.82 17.45
N PRO A 178 -5.57 -6.70 18.68
CA PRO A 178 -5.55 -7.79 19.66
C PRO A 178 -6.94 -8.28 20.06
N SER A 179 -7.87 -7.37 20.35
CA SER A 179 -9.23 -7.70 20.75
C SER A 179 -10.02 -8.44 19.66
N LEU A 180 -9.68 -8.19 18.40
CA LEU A 180 -10.32 -8.80 17.24
C LEU A 180 -9.56 -10.02 16.72
N ARG A 181 -8.30 -10.22 17.15
CA ARG A 181 -7.40 -11.26 16.66
C ARG A 181 -7.20 -11.21 15.15
N VAL A 182 -7.13 -9.97 14.60
CA VAL A 182 -6.93 -9.69 13.18
C VAL A 182 -5.56 -9.08 12.97
N LEU A 183 -4.87 -9.47 11.91
CA LEU A 183 -3.58 -8.95 11.49
C LEU A 183 -3.70 -8.36 10.09
N GLN A 184 -3.29 -7.10 9.88
CA GLN A 184 -3.12 -6.50 8.57
C GLN A 184 -1.62 -6.38 8.27
N THR A 185 -1.20 -6.90 7.11
CA THR A 185 0.22 -7.08 6.79
C THR A 185 0.76 -6.05 5.80
N GLY A 186 -0.11 -5.26 5.15
CA GLY A 186 0.33 -4.54 3.95
C GLY A 186 1.01 -5.50 2.97
N ASP A 187 2.00 -5.02 2.25
CA ASP A 187 2.65 -5.79 1.18
C ASP A 187 3.72 -6.80 1.65
N LEU A 188 3.85 -6.98 2.98
CA LEU A 188 4.52 -8.18 3.50
C LEU A 188 3.82 -9.47 3.07
N PHE A 189 2.51 -9.40 2.77
CA PHE A 189 1.77 -10.45 2.08
C PHE A 189 0.77 -9.78 1.13
N ALA A 190 1.18 -9.48 -0.09
CA ALA A 190 0.33 -8.81 -1.07
C ALA A 190 -0.58 -9.79 -1.81
N TRP A 191 -0.02 -10.87 -2.33
CA TRP A 191 -0.68 -11.90 -3.15
C TRP A 191 0.08 -13.21 -3.16
N ARG A 192 -0.51 -14.26 -3.77
CA ARG A 192 0.13 -15.57 -3.97
C ARG A 192 0.98 -15.55 -5.25
N ASP A 193 2.14 -14.91 -5.18
CA ASP A 193 3.18 -14.82 -6.20
C ASP A 193 4.51 -14.47 -5.51
N SER A 194 5.63 -14.40 -6.25
CA SER A 194 6.85 -13.81 -5.71
C SER A 194 6.61 -12.35 -5.32
N PRO A 195 7.22 -11.86 -4.22
CA PRO A 195 6.94 -10.53 -3.70
C PRO A 195 7.55 -9.44 -4.57
N THR A 196 6.96 -8.27 -4.56
CA THR A 196 7.65 -7.05 -4.97
C THR A 196 8.69 -6.70 -3.91
N ILE A 197 9.94 -6.50 -4.31
CA ILE A 197 11.05 -6.13 -3.44
C ILE A 197 11.55 -4.75 -3.86
N ASP A 198 11.22 -3.73 -3.09
CA ASP A 198 11.61 -2.35 -3.41
C ASP A 198 12.99 -2.03 -2.86
N ARG A 199 14.01 -2.30 -3.66
CA ARG A 199 15.42 -2.02 -3.31
C ARG A 199 15.70 -0.54 -3.07
N ASN A 200 14.98 0.37 -3.74
CA ASN A 200 15.16 1.82 -3.59
C ASN A 200 14.69 2.31 -2.21
N ASN A 201 13.72 1.63 -1.63
CA ASN A 201 13.22 1.87 -0.28
C ASN A 201 13.70 0.81 0.72
N GLY A 202 14.87 0.20 0.46
CA GLY A 202 15.58 -0.69 1.38
C GLY A 202 14.93 -2.06 1.58
N GLY A 203 14.05 -2.48 0.68
CA GLY A 203 13.50 -3.84 0.68
C GLY A 203 14.60 -4.89 0.47
N SER A 204 14.41 -6.08 1.02
CA SER A 204 15.39 -7.18 0.94
C SER A 204 14.69 -8.51 0.67
N GLY A 205 14.99 -9.09 -0.50
CA GLY A 205 14.51 -10.43 -0.83
C GLY A 205 15.11 -11.50 0.06
N ILE A 206 16.35 -11.35 0.48
CA ILE A 206 17.09 -12.30 1.31
C ILE A 206 16.58 -12.30 2.76
N GLU A 207 16.27 -11.13 3.31
CA GLU A 207 15.75 -11.00 4.67
C GLU A 207 14.22 -11.26 4.76
N PHE A 208 13.50 -11.11 3.67
CA PHE A 208 12.03 -11.18 3.66
C PHE A 208 11.47 -12.48 4.30
N PRO A 209 11.94 -13.70 3.93
CA PRO A 209 11.45 -14.93 4.58
C PRO A 209 11.68 -14.95 6.10
N LYS A 210 12.81 -14.40 6.55
CA LYS A 210 13.17 -14.31 7.97
C LYS A 210 12.29 -13.29 8.70
N THR A 211 11.99 -12.14 8.05
CA THR A 211 11.08 -11.12 8.56
C THR A 211 9.68 -11.69 8.75
N LEU A 212 9.16 -12.44 7.77
CA LEU A 212 7.87 -13.13 7.88
C LEU A 212 7.88 -14.15 9.03
N ALA A 213 8.93 -14.97 9.14
CA ALA A 213 9.05 -15.96 10.21
C ALA A 213 9.04 -15.31 11.60
N LYS A 214 9.78 -14.19 11.78
CA LYS A 214 9.79 -13.43 13.05
C LYS A 214 8.41 -12.84 13.36
N GLY A 215 7.72 -12.25 12.38
CA GLY A 215 6.39 -11.68 12.57
C GLY A 215 5.36 -12.74 12.96
N ILE A 216 5.33 -13.88 12.25
CA ILE A 216 4.44 -15.02 12.54
C ILE A 216 4.74 -15.60 13.92
N ALA A 217 6.03 -15.69 14.30
CA ALA A 217 6.42 -16.17 15.62
C ALA A 217 6.15 -15.15 16.74
N GLY A 218 6.23 -13.85 16.45
CA GLY A 218 6.09 -12.77 17.43
C GLY A 218 4.64 -12.38 17.72
N ILE A 219 3.74 -12.45 16.72
CA ILE A 219 2.34 -12.07 16.86
C ILE A 219 1.49 -13.33 17.04
N LYS A 220 0.92 -13.50 18.23
CA LYS A 220 0.11 -14.68 18.58
C LYS A 220 -1.38 -14.38 18.50
N ASN A 221 -2.17 -15.45 18.52
CA ASN A 221 -3.64 -15.37 18.55
C ASN A 221 -4.24 -14.59 17.36
N VAL A 222 -3.74 -14.84 16.15
CA VAL A 222 -4.31 -14.32 14.90
C VAL A 222 -5.31 -15.34 14.35
N ASP A 223 -6.52 -14.89 14.04
CA ASP A 223 -7.58 -15.69 13.38
C ASP A 223 -7.76 -15.29 11.92
N ILE A 224 -7.56 -14.02 11.60
CA ILE A 224 -7.85 -13.43 10.29
C ILE A 224 -6.64 -12.59 9.86
N VAL A 225 -6.30 -12.64 8.58
CA VAL A 225 -5.25 -11.82 7.95
C VAL A 225 -5.86 -10.95 6.86
N ILE A 226 -5.54 -9.65 6.87
CA ILE A 226 -5.83 -8.68 5.80
C ILE A 226 -4.51 -8.47 5.06
N PRO A 227 -4.35 -9.05 3.85
CA PRO A 227 -3.17 -8.84 3.01
C PRO A 227 -3.13 -7.44 2.38
N GLY A 228 -2.04 -7.12 1.65
CA GLY A 228 -1.93 -5.84 0.96
C GLY A 228 -2.90 -5.68 -0.22
N HIS A 229 -3.09 -6.71 -1.03
CA HIS A 229 -3.86 -6.63 -2.28
C HIS A 229 -4.79 -7.82 -2.55
N SER A 230 -4.71 -8.86 -1.76
CA SER A 230 -5.55 -10.04 -1.88
C SER A 230 -6.79 -9.96 -0.98
N PRO A 231 -7.81 -10.80 -1.20
CA PRO A 231 -8.93 -10.93 -0.26
C PRO A 231 -8.47 -11.28 1.15
N VAL A 232 -9.29 -10.93 2.14
CA VAL A 232 -9.11 -11.34 3.54
C VAL A 232 -8.94 -12.86 3.61
N THR A 233 -7.97 -13.31 4.41
CA THR A 233 -7.53 -14.71 4.41
C THR A 233 -7.16 -15.19 5.83
N THR A 234 -6.43 -16.29 5.94
CA THR A 234 -6.13 -16.98 7.19
C THR A 234 -4.64 -16.90 7.57
N PRO A 235 -4.29 -17.10 8.86
CA PRO A 235 -2.90 -17.25 9.27
C PRO A 235 -2.18 -18.41 8.58
N LYS A 236 -2.91 -19.48 8.21
CA LYS A 236 -2.35 -20.61 7.45
C LYS A 236 -1.83 -20.17 6.08
N ASP A 237 -2.57 -19.30 5.39
CA ASP A 237 -2.15 -18.76 4.09
C ASP A 237 -0.89 -17.88 4.21
N LEU A 238 -0.77 -17.11 5.31
CA LEU A 238 0.44 -16.33 5.59
C LEU A 238 1.64 -17.24 5.90
N GLN A 239 1.44 -18.33 6.63
CA GLN A 239 2.48 -19.35 6.90
C GLN A 239 2.90 -20.07 5.61
N GLU A 240 1.94 -20.41 4.74
CA GLU A 240 2.23 -20.99 3.43
C GLU A 240 3.03 -20.03 2.55
N PHE A 241 2.67 -18.72 2.55
CA PHE A 241 3.43 -17.69 1.84
C PHE A 241 4.86 -17.58 2.36
N GLN A 242 5.07 -17.60 3.67
CA GLN A 242 6.41 -17.59 4.28
C GLN A 242 7.23 -18.82 3.84
N SER A 243 6.61 -20.01 3.80
CA SER A 243 7.27 -21.23 3.33
C SER A 243 7.61 -21.17 1.85
N PHE A 244 6.65 -20.72 1.02
CA PHE A 244 6.88 -20.46 -0.41
C PHE A 244 8.06 -19.50 -0.64
N LEU A 245 8.07 -18.38 0.09
CA LEU A 245 9.11 -17.39 -0.08
C LEU A 245 10.49 -17.90 0.36
N THR A 246 10.55 -18.75 1.40
CA THR A 246 11.79 -19.41 1.82
C THR A 246 12.35 -20.29 0.70
N ASP A 247 11.51 -21.15 0.14
CA ASP A 247 11.94 -22.05 -0.95
C ASP A 247 12.30 -21.27 -2.22
N TRP A 248 11.50 -20.22 -2.52
CA TRP A 248 11.72 -19.40 -3.71
C TRP A 248 13.06 -18.64 -3.62
N VAL A 249 13.35 -17.99 -2.48
CA VAL A 249 14.63 -17.28 -2.28
C VAL A 249 15.81 -18.25 -2.35
N ALA A 250 15.69 -19.44 -1.74
CA ALA A 250 16.71 -20.47 -1.81
C ALA A 250 16.98 -20.91 -3.27
N ALA A 251 15.93 -21.10 -4.08
CA ALA A 251 16.06 -21.43 -5.50
C ALA A 251 16.72 -20.32 -6.31
N VAL A 252 16.37 -19.04 -6.04
CA VAL A 252 16.99 -17.88 -6.69
C VAL A 252 18.47 -17.78 -6.33
N GLN A 253 18.82 -17.94 -5.05
CA GLN A 253 20.23 -17.94 -4.61
C GLN A 253 21.03 -19.09 -5.23
N ALA A 254 20.44 -20.28 -5.32
CA ALA A 254 21.09 -21.43 -5.97
C ALA A 254 21.34 -21.16 -7.47
N ALA A 255 20.38 -20.58 -8.18
CA ALA A 255 20.53 -20.19 -9.58
C ALA A 255 21.64 -19.14 -9.77
N ALA A 256 21.67 -18.12 -8.92
CA ALA A 256 22.69 -17.07 -8.93
C ALA A 256 24.11 -17.64 -8.65
N ASN A 257 24.23 -18.56 -7.69
CA ASN A 257 25.49 -19.22 -7.36
C ASN A 257 25.97 -20.17 -8.46
N ALA A 258 25.04 -20.75 -9.22
CA ALA A 258 25.36 -21.56 -10.41
C ALA A 258 25.72 -20.70 -11.65
N GLY A 259 25.76 -19.37 -11.53
CA GLY A 259 26.09 -18.44 -12.61
C GLY A 259 24.97 -18.26 -13.65
N LYS A 260 23.73 -18.67 -13.36
CA LYS A 260 22.60 -18.46 -14.27
C LYS A 260 22.29 -16.97 -14.42
N THR A 261 21.95 -16.57 -15.62
CA THR A 261 21.38 -15.24 -15.88
C THR A 261 19.98 -15.13 -15.25
N ILE A 262 19.48 -13.89 -15.12
CA ILE A 262 18.12 -13.64 -14.61
C ILE A 262 17.06 -14.38 -15.46
N ASP A 263 17.23 -14.40 -16.79
CA ASP A 263 16.28 -15.07 -17.69
C ASP A 263 16.32 -16.61 -17.53
N GLU A 264 17.51 -17.19 -17.42
CA GLU A 264 17.68 -18.63 -17.14
C GLU A 264 17.12 -19.02 -15.77
N ALA A 265 17.35 -18.20 -14.74
CA ALA A 265 16.77 -18.42 -13.41
C ALA A 265 15.23 -18.34 -13.47
N THR A 266 14.68 -17.31 -14.15
CA THR A 266 13.24 -17.14 -14.32
C THR A 266 12.61 -18.34 -15.03
N ALA A 267 13.24 -18.87 -16.06
CA ALA A 267 12.74 -20.00 -16.82
C ALA A 267 12.86 -21.34 -16.05
N SER A 268 13.89 -21.50 -15.22
CA SER A 268 14.20 -22.77 -14.56
C SER A 268 13.59 -22.95 -13.17
N ILE A 269 13.24 -21.87 -12.47
CA ILE A 269 12.65 -21.97 -11.13
C ILE A 269 11.19 -22.34 -11.25
N ASP A 270 10.84 -23.55 -10.82
CA ASP A 270 9.47 -24.05 -10.79
C ASP A 270 9.15 -24.68 -9.43
N LEU A 271 8.24 -24.02 -8.70
CA LEU A 271 7.74 -24.46 -7.42
C LEU A 271 6.27 -24.91 -7.49
N SER A 272 5.68 -25.03 -8.69
CA SER A 272 4.26 -25.32 -8.88
C SER A 272 3.81 -26.66 -8.30
N ALA A 273 4.69 -27.66 -8.25
CA ALA A 273 4.38 -28.95 -7.64
C ALA A 273 4.09 -28.84 -6.12
N LYS A 274 4.77 -27.94 -5.43
CA LYS A 274 4.59 -27.71 -3.98
C LYS A 274 3.58 -26.59 -3.69
N TYR A 275 3.52 -25.59 -4.57
CA TYR A 275 2.69 -24.37 -4.42
C TYR A 275 1.81 -24.14 -5.66
N PRO A 276 0.82 -24.99 -5.93
CA PRO A 276 0.07 -24.97 -7.20
C PRO A 276 -0.81 -23.73 -7.39
N THR A 277 -1.10 -22.99 -6.31
CA THR A 277 -1.92 -21.77 -6.36
C THR A 277 -1.10 -20.49 -6.55
N TYR A 278 0.24 -20.61 -6.57
CA TYR A 278 1.13 -19.46 -6.70
C TYR A 278 1.43 -19.17 -8.16
N LYS A 279 1.34 -17.89 -8.53
CA LYS A 279 1.63 -17.41 -9.88
C LYS A 279 3.13 -17.17 -10.05
N LYS A 280 3.53 -16.93 -11.30
CA LYS A 280 4.92 -16.63 -11.69
C LYS A 280 5.04 -15.30 -12.45
N GLU A 281 4.00 -14.48 -12.40
CA GLU A 281 3.90 -13.24 -13.20
C GLU A 281 4.99 -12.22 -12.79
N ARG A 282 5.43 -12.28 -11.53
CA ARG A 282 6.42 -11.35 -10.95
C ARG A 282 7.83 -11.91 -10.83
N TYR A 283 8.05 -13.17 -11.17
CA TYR A 283 9.33 -13.87 -10.96
C TYR A 283 10.51 -13.08 -11.49
N LYS A 284 10.48 -12.63 -12.74
CA LYS A 284 11.59 -11.89 -13.34
C LYS A 284 11.96 -10.64 -12.56
N ALA A 285 10.98 -9.82 -12.18
CA ALA A 285 11.21 -8.59 -11.42
C ALA A 285 11.76 -8.89 -10.02
N SER A 286 11.19 -9.87 -9.33
CA SER A 286 11.63 -10.27 -7.99
C SER A 286 13.01 -10.92 -7.99
N ILE A 287 13.32 -11.76 -9.00
CA ILE A 287 14.65 -12.35 -9.21
C ILE A 287 15.68 -11.25 -9.46
N THR A 288 15.36 -10.27 -10.32
CA THR A 288 16.24 -9.12 -10.57
C THR A 288 16.62 -8.40 -9.28
N ALA A 289 15.63 -8.19 -8.38
CA ALA A 289 15.88 -7.54 -7.10
C ALA A 289 16.81 -8.36 -6.19
N VAL A 290 16.63 -9.70 -6.14
CA VAL A 290 17.49 -10.59 -5.35
C VAL A 290 18.90 -10.67 -5.96
N TYR A 291 19.04 -10.76 -7.29
CA TYR A 291 20.33 -10.74 -7.97
C TYR A 291 21.10 -9.45 -7.67
N ALA A 292 20.45 -8.30 -7.78
CA ALA A 292 21.05 -7.01 -7.43
C ALA A 292 21.49 -6.97 -5.95
N GLU A 293 20.74 -7.61 -5.03
CA GLU A 293 21.11 -7.71 -3.61
C GLU A 293 22.37 -8.61 -3.41
N LEU A 294 22.53 -9.64 -4.24
CA LEU A 294 23.67 -10.54 -4.23
C LEU A 294 24.92 -9.97 -4.96
N GLY A 295 24.81 -8.80 -5.59
CA GLY A 295 25.90 -8.22 -6.40
C GLY A 295 26.15 -8.97 -7.72
N LYS A 296 25.10 -9.55 -8.30
CA LYS A 296 25.14 -10.40 -9.51
C LYS A 296 24.49 -9.71 -10.70
#